data_559dcb26c7d3ed8322a46a4b21b1c9c4
#
_entry.id   559dcb26c7d3ed8322a46a4b21b1c9c4
#
_cell.length_a   1.000
_cell.length_b   1.000
_cell.length_c   1.000
_cell.angle_alpha   90.00
_cell.angle_beta   90.00
_cell.angle_gamma   90.00
#
_symmetry.space_group_name_H-M   'P 1'
#
loop_
_entity.id
_entity.type
_entity.pdbx_description
1 polymer ?
#
loop_
_entity_poly.entity_id
_entity_poly.type
_entity_poly.pdbx_seq_one_letter_code
_entity_poly.pdbx_strand_id
1 'polypeptide(L)'
;MTVDDSLPEAIALLKREFITSYKITRSLLTEIIPLYYSKTLPIDNDVLDSLHRFAAANPIYFKSHDAEISGIVCRIYEGDINNYWLSSKKYDTSYQPFYPTWMLSAFTLALEAKSLGFDQLVDVGSGDGRIAYCASLLGMGSYGIEIDDELVELQDAVSSSTGIKCNAIRADATRFDYGSLDLSKPIFFISGLPEMGEMLADSVIRQVLSIEKLKHNVGFNFMGSHVMKSLTSDRSGWGWGSVIASFGLKLIGTITLPTLWTTDQILDTAYVYTRVR
;
A
#
# COMPACT_ATOMS: atom_id res chain seq x y z
N MET A 1 4.06 17.41 7.00
CA MET A 1 5.33 16.78 6.61
C MET A 1 5.26 16.59 5.11
N THR A 2 6.12 17.15 4.33
CA THR A 2 6.24 16.87 2.89
C THR A 2 7.16 15.66 2.75
N VAL A 3 6.85 14.73 1.84
CA VAL A 3 7.82 13.68 1.49
C VAL A 3 8.97 14.40 0.80
N ASP A 4 10.11 14.44 1.48
CA ASP A 4 11.38 14.77 0.87
C ASP A 4 11.82 13.51 0.10
N ASP A 5 12.35 13.65 -1.10
CA ASP A 5 12.84 12.54 -1.94
C ASP A 5 13.82 11.62 -1.17
N SER A 6 14.38 12.12 -0.08
CA SER A 6 15.27 11.37 0.82
C SER A 6 14.60 10.19 1.55
N LEU A 7 13.31 10.24 1.90
CA LEU A 7 12.66 9.18 2.66
C LEU A 7 12.46 7.88 1.85
N PRO A 8 11.92 7.90 0.61
CA PRO A 8 11.86 6.73 -0.25
C PRO A 8 13.22 6.08 -0.50
N GLU A 9 14.25 6.90 -0.73
CA GLU A 9 15.62 6.42 -0.95
C GLU A 9 16.20 5.75 0.29
N ALA A 10 15.97 6.33 1.48
CA ALA A 10 16.43 5.76 2.74
C ALA A 10 15.74 4.42 3.06
N ILE A 11 14.45 4.29 2.75
CA ILE A 11 13.70 3.02 2.90
C ILE A 11 14.23 1.97 1.93
N ALA A 12 14.51 2.33 0.68
CA ALA A 12 15.09 1.43 -0.30
C ALA A 12 16.50 0.98 0.11
N LEU A 13 17.30 1.87 0.69
CA LEU A 13 18.62 1.54 1.22
C LEU A 13 18.52 0.59 2.41
N LEU A 14 17.65 0.87 3.38
CA LEU A 14 17.44 0.00 4.54
C LEU A 14 17.10 -1.44 4.12
N LYS A 15 16.21 -1.60 3.14
CA LYS A 15 15.88 -2.92 2.59
C LYS A 15 17.08 -3.61 1.97
N ARG A 16 17.86 -2.90 1.13
CA ARG A 16 19.04 -3.46 0.47
C ARG A 16 20.08 -3.95 1.49
N GLU A 17 20.35 -3.13 2.49
CA GLU A 17 21.27 -3.46 3.57
C GLU A 17 20.79 -4.67 4.37
N PHE A 18 19.48 -4.74 4.66
CA PHE A 18 18.90 -5.89 5.31
C PHE A 18 19.08 -7.18 4.49
N ILE A 19 18.72 -7.19 3.22
CA ILE A 19 18.85 -8.36 2.34
C ILE A 19 20.31 -8.82 2.22
N THR A 20 21.24 -7.87 2.19
CA THR A 20 22.67 -8.17 2.09
C THR A 20 23.25 -8.75 3.36
N SER A 21 22.79 -8.26 4.52
CA SER A 21 23.35 -8.59 5.84
C SER A 21 22.63 -9.73 6.53
N TYR A 22 21.37 -9.99 6.16
CA TYR A 22 20.49 -10.91 6.87
C TYR A 22 20.21 -12.16 6.03
N LYS A 23 20.52 -13.35 6.60
CA LYS A 23 20.17 -14.61 5.95
C LYS A 23 18.67 -14.87 6.11
N ILE A 24 17.90 -14.53 5.12
CA ILE A 24 16.46 -14.77 5.09
C ILE A 24 16.20 -16.25 4.76
N THR A 25 15.38 -16.91 5.56
CA THR A 25 14.82 -18.21 5.19
C THR A 25 13.70 -17.99 4.18
N ARG A 26 13.80 -18.64 3.02
CA ARG A 26 12.97 -18.41 1.81
C ARG A 26 11.44 -18.51 1.95
N SER A 27 10.94 -18.91 3.10
CA SER A 27 9.50 -19.16 3.30
C SER A 27 8.79 -18.16 4.21
N LEU A 28 9.50 -17.16 4.73
CA LEU A 28 8.94 -16.28 5.74
C LEU A 28 8.78 -14.85 5.20
N LEU A 29 7.59 -14.30 5.40
CA LEU A 29 7.37 -12.88 5.30
C LEU A 29 8.18 -12.18 6.39
N THR A 30 8.89 -11.13 6.03
CA THR A 30 9.68 -10.36 7.00
C THR A 30 9.33 -8.89 6.88
N GLU A 31 9.00 -8.25 8.00
CA GLU A 31 8.79 -6.81 8.10
C GLU A 31 9.89 -6.19 8.97
N ILE A 32 10.31 -4.98 8.64
CA ILE A 32 11.37 -4.27 9.35
C ILE A 32 10.89 -2.87 9.66
N ILE A 33 10.89 -2.54 10.95
CA ILE A 33 10.46 -1.22 11.44
C ILE A 33 11.55 -0.68 12.36
N PRO A 34 12.11 0.52 12.13
CA PRO A 34 13.03 1.18 13.05
C PRO A 34 12.42 1.36 14.43
N LEU A 35 13.20 1.17 15.50
CA LEU A 35 12.71 1.36 16.86
C LEU A 35 12.63 2.84 17.26
N TYR A 36 13.45 3.68 16.64
CA TYR A 36 13.57 5.08 17.02
C TYR A 36 13.78 5.95 15.79
N TYR A 37 13.36 7.20 15.92
CA TYR A 37 13.70 8.25 14.97
C TYR A 37 15.19 8.26 14.66
N SER A 38 15.54 8.44 13.41
CA SER A 38 16.91 8.72 12.99
C SER A 38 16.94 9.82 11.92
N LYS A 39 18.07 10.51 11.78
CA LYS A 39 18.22 11.51 10.71
C LYS A 39 18.16 10.89 9.31
N THR A 40 18.53 9.62 9.19
CA THR A 40 18.50 8.87 7.92
C THR A 40 17.09 8.43 7.56
N LEU A 41 16.29 8.09 8.57
CA LEU A 41 14.87 7.73 8.42
C LEU A 41 14.04 8.65 9.35
N PRO A 42 13.66 9.85 8.86
CA PRO A 42 13.02 10.87 9.69
C PRO A 42 11.52 10.59 9.87
N ILE A 43 11.21 9.46 10.52
CA ILE A 43 9.85 9.08 10.91
C ILE A 43 9.73 9.30 12.42
N ASP A 44 8.71 10.05 12.84
CA ASP A 44 8.50 10.39 14.25
C ASP A 44 8.25 9.13 15.10
N ASN A 45 8.72 9.12 16.34
CA ASN A 45 8.60 7.97 17.24
C ASN A 45 7.14 7.53 17.45
N ASP A 46 6.19 8.45 17.58
CA ASP A 46 4.77 8.12 17.75
C ASP A 46 4.21 7.37 16.51
N VAL A 47 4.72 7.71 15.34
CA VAL A 47 4.41 6.99 14.10
C VAL A 47 5.02 5.60 14.14
N LEU A 48 6.31 5.50 14.43
CA LEU A 48 7.02 4.20 14.55
C LEU A 48 6.32 3.28 15.54
N ASP A 49 5.97 3.79 16.71
CA ASP A 49 5.22 3.04 17.75
C ASP A 49 3.88 2.53 17.22
N SER A 50 3.22 3.31 16.37
CA SER A 50 1.95 2.91 15.76
C SER A 50 2.15 1.83 14.70
N LEU A 51 3.23 1.92 13.89
CA LEU A 51 3.59 0.86 12.94
C LEU A 51 3.97 -0.44 13.67
N HIS A 52 4.68 -0.35 14.80
CA HIS A 52 4.98 -1.49 15.67
C HIS A 52 3.70 -2.12 16.26
N ARG A 53 2.73 -1.30 16.69
CA ARG A 53 1.44 -1.81 17.18
C ARG A 53 0.66 -2.55 16.08
N PHE A 54 0.66 -2.04 14.85
CA PHE A 54 0.07 -2.75 13.71
C PHE A 54 0.71 -4.13 13.52
N ALA A 55 2.04 -4.18 13.43
CA ALA A 55 2.75 -5.44 13.21
C ALA A 55 2.55 -6.44 14.37
N ALA A 56 2.55 -5.95 15.62
CA ALA A 56 2.32 -6.79 16.79
C ALA A 56 0.88 -7.30 16.91
N ALA A 57 -0.11 -6.54 16.44
CA ALA A 57 -1.51 -6.93 16.43
C ALA A 57 -1.89 -7.83 15.23
N ASN A 58 -1.07 -7.83 14.17
CA ASN A 58 -1.35 -8.58 12.95
C ASN A 58 -0.95 -10.05 13.11
N PRO A 59 -1.89 -11.01 13.06
CA PRO A 59 -1.62 -12.43 13.29
C PRO A 59 -0.75 -13.09 12.22
N ILE A 60 -0.46 -12.40 11.12
CA ILE A 60 0.51 -12.85 10.12
C ILE A 60 1.89 -13.02 10.76
N TYR A 61 2.27 -12.14 11.69
CA TYR A 61 3.56 -12.15 12.36
C TYR A 61 3.51 -12.98 13.63
N PHE A 62 4.35 -13.98 13.74
CA PHE A 62 4.39 -14.92 14.88
C PHE A 62 5.64 -14.75 15.76
N LYS A 63 6.64 -14.00 15.31
CA LYS A 63 7.89 -13.77 16.03
C LYS A 63 8.47 -12.41 15.71
N SER A 64 9.15 -11.81 16.68
CA SER A 64 9.94 -10.60 16.45
C SER A 64 11.22 -10.61 17.27
N HIS A 65 12.24 -9.89 16.79
CA HIS A 65 13.48 -9.64 17.50
C HIS A 65 14.11 -8.35 17.01
N ASP A 66 15.00 -7.79 17.79
CA ASP A 66 15.70 -6.55 17.47
C ASP A 66 17.05 -6.86 16.81
N ALA A 67 17.41 -6.08 15.79
CA ALA A 67 18.71 -6.13 15.13
C ALA A 67 19.14 -4.75 14.65
N GLU A 68 20.44 -4.54 14.54
CA GLU A 68 20.99 -3.35 13.93
C GLU A 68 21.25 -3.58 12.43
N ILE A 69 20.75 -2.68 11.59
CA ILE A 69 20.92 -2.69 10.16
C ILE A 69 21.54 -1.36 9.76
N SER A 70 22.81 -1.39 9.36
CA SER A 70 23.57 -0.19 8.95
C SER A 70 23.47 0.98 9.93
N GLY A 71 23.58 0.69 11.24
CA GLY A 71 23.55 1.69 12.31
C GLY A 71 22.13 2.11 12.74
N ILE A 72 21.08 1.49 12.18
CA ILE A 72 19.68 1.72 12.56
C ILE A 72 19.19 0.50 13.34
N VAL A 73 18.79 0.70 14.60
CA VAL A 73 18.19 -0.37 15.41
C VAL A 73 16.74 -0.56 14.97
N CYS A 74 16.44 -1.75 14.46
CA CYS A 74 15.15 -2.13 13.94
C CYS A 74 14.56 -3.30 14.70
N ARG A 75 13.24 -3.39 14.77
CA ARG A 75 12.53 -4.62 15.07
C ARG A 75 12.16 -5.33 13.80
N ILE A 76 12.56 -6.59 13.72
CA ILE A 76 12.26 -7.49 12.62
C ILE A 76 11.09 -8.36 13.06
N TYR A 77 10.04 -8.41 12.25
CA TYR A 77 8.89 -9.28 12.44
C TYR A 77 8.95 -10.38 11.40
N GLU A 78 8.89 -11.63 11.86
CA GLU A 78 8.83 -12.81 10.99
C GLU A 78 7.38 -13.31 10.94
N GLY A 79 6.88 -13.55 9.74
CA GLY A 79 5.49 -13.93 9.51
C GLY A 79 5.31 -14.97 8.41
N ASP A 80 4.08 -15.43 8.26
CA ASP A 80 3.65 -16.36 7.22
C ASP A 80 2.29 -15.93 6.66
N ILE A 81 2.21 -15.75 5.36
CA ILE A 81 0.97 -15.39 4.67
C ILE A 81 0.24 -16.59 4.05
N ASN A 82 0.78 -17.79 4.16
CA ASN A 82 0.28 -18.94 3.40
C ASN A 82 -1.21 -19.22 3.61
N ASN A 83 -1.71 -19.08 4.84
CA ASN A 83 -3.13 -19.30 5.14
C ASN A 83 -4.01 -18.30 4.38
N TYR A 84 -3.69 -17.03 4.45
CA TYR A 84 -4.43 -15.95 3.77
C TYR A 84 -4.26 -16.04 2.25
N TRP A 85 -3.06 -16.36 1.78
CA TRP A 85 -2.80 -16.55 0.36
C TRP A 85 -3.59 -17.72 -0.25
N LEU A 86 -3.71 -18.85 0.47
CA LEU A 86 -4.50 -19.99 0.02
C LEU A 86 -6.00 -19.71 0.10
N SER A 87 -6.46 -19.08 1.17
CA SER A 87 -7.87 -18.68 1.33
C SER A 87 -8.30 -17.74 0.20
N SER A 88 -7.48 -16.76 -0.13
CA SER A 88 -7.77 -15.79 -1.16
C SER A 88 -7.91 -16.38 -2.57
N LYS A 89 -7.31 -17.53 -2.86
CA LYS A 89 -7.44 -18.22 -4.16
C LYS A 89 -8.84 -18.75 -4.48
N LYS A 90 -9.75 -18.77 -3.52
CA LYS A 90 -11.15 -19.16 -3.74
C LYS A 90 -11.95 -18.18 -4.61
N TYR A 91 -11.49 -16.92 -4.68
CA TYR A 91 -12.14 -15.88 -5.47
C TYR A 91 -11.58 -15.88 -6.89
N ASP A 92 -12.45 -15.85 -7.92
CA ASP A 92 -12.12 -16.17 -9.31
C ASP A 92 -11.28 -15.11 -10.04
N THR A 93 -10.49 -15.59 -10.92
CA THR A 93 -9.79 -15.16 -12.17
C THR A 93 -9.23 -13.73 -12.35
N SER A 94 -9.83 -12.68 -11.89
CA SER A 94 -9.22 -11.33 -11.89
C SER A 94 -8.55 -10.99 -10.56
N TYR A 95 -8.36 -11.98 -9.72
CA TYR A 95 -7.97 -11.86 -8.34
C TYR A 95 -6.46 -12.09 -8.17
N GLN A 96 -5.81 -11.18 -7.47
CA GLN A 96 -4.43 -11.38 -7.04
C GLN A 96 -4.41 -12.01 -5.64
N PRO A 97 -3.55 -13.01 -5.40
CA PRO A 97 -3.32 -13.50 -4.05
C PRO A 97 -2.84 -12.37 -3.14
N PHE A 98 -3.15 -12.47 -1.86
CA PHE A 98 -2.70 -11.49 -0.88
C PHE A 98 -1.18 -11.43 -0.79
N TYR A 99 -0.63 -10.27 -1.12
CA TYR A 99 0.78 -9.91 -0.95
C TYR A 99 0.86 -8.53 -0.29
N PRO A 100 1.27 -8.47 0.98
CA PRO A 100 1.31 -7.20 1.69
C PRO A 100 2.40 -6.27 1.17
N THR A 101 2.11 -5.00 1.10
CA THR A 101 3.11 -3.93 0.87
C THR A 101 3.97 -3.76 2.12
N TRP A 102 5.24 -3.40 1.99
CA TRP A 102 6.07 -3.08 3.15
C TRP A 102 5.45 -1.97 4.01
N MET A 103 5.54 -2.11 5.34
CA MET A 103 4.91 -1.14 6.26
C MET A 103 5.47 0.26 6.07
N LEU A 104 6.80 0.40 5.95
CA LEU A 104 7.43 1.70 5.67
C LEU A 104 7.04 2.22 4.28
N SER A 105 6.86 1.35 3.31
CA SER A 105 6.36 1.73 1.98
C SER A 105 4.89 2.15 2.05
N ALA A 106 4.04 1.42 2.76
CA ALA A 106 2.63 1.78 2.97
C ALA A 106 2.48 3.15 3.66
N PHE A 107 3.29 3.40 4.70
CA PHE A 107 3.33 4.69 5.36
C PHE A 107 3.75 5.82 4.40
N THR A 108 4.82 5.62 3.64
CA THR A 108 5.32 6.63 2.70
C THR A 108 4.33 6.89 1.57
N LEU A 109 3.64 5.85 1.09
CA LEU A 109 2.57 5.99 0.10
C LEU A 109 1.42 6.87 0.61
N ALA A 110 0.96 6.64 1.83
CA ALA A 110 -0.09 7.44 2.44
C ALA A 110 0.38 8.89 2.71
N LEU A 111 1.64 9.05 3.14
CA LEU A 111 2.24 10.36 3.38
C LEU A 111 2.33 11.18 2.10
N GLU A 112 2.75 10.57 0.98
CA GLU A 112 2.78 11.22 -0.33
C GLU A 112 1.36 11.60 -0.80
N ALA A 113 0.38 10.72 -0.64
CA ALA A 113 -1.01 11.04 -0.96
C ALA A 113 -1.50 12.28 -0.20
N LYS A 114 -1.18 12.37 1.09
CA LYS A 114 -1.50 13.54 1.92
C LYS A 114 -0.76 14.79 1.45
N SER A 115 0.52 14.69 1.11
CA SER A 115 1.32 15.81 0.62
C SER A 115 0.79 16.39 -0.70
N LEU A 116 0.25 15.52 -1.56
CA LEU A 116 -0.41 15.88 -2.80
C LEU A 116 -1.81 16.49 -2.60
N GLY A 117 -2.27 16.63 -1.36
CA GLY A 117 -3.50 17.34 -0.99
C GLY A 117 -4.77 16.50 -1.02
N PHE A 118 -4.63 15.16 -0.95
CA PHE A 118 -5.75 14.27 -0.71
C PHE A 118 -6.04 14.19 0.80
N ASP A 119 -7.30 14.15 1.17
CA ASP A 119 -7.74 14.06 2.57
C ASP A 119 -8.36 12.70 2.93
N GLN A 120 -8.57 11.86 1.93
CA GLN A 120 -9.12 10.52 2.08
C GLN A 120 -8.40 9.52 1.18
N LEU A 121 -8.29 8.28 1.66
CA LEU A 121 -7.69 7.18 0.93
C LEU A 121 -8.67 5.99 0.88
N VAL A 122 -8.89 5.47 -0.32
CA VAL A 122 -9.65 4.24 -0.55
C VAL A 122 -8.69 3.20 -1.11
N ASP A 123 -8.42 2.16 -0.33
CA ASP A 123 -7.53 1.06 -0.70
C ASP A 123 -8.36 -0.08 -1.32
N VAL A 124 -8.14 -0.33 -2.61
CA VAL A 124 -8.88 -1.31 -3.41
C VAL A 124 -8.11 -2.63 -3.46
N GLY A 125 -8.68 -3.67 -2.88
CA GLY A 125 -7.97 -4.91 -2.57
C GLY A 125 -7.03 -4.69 -1.40
N SER A 126 -7.60 -4.25 -0.27
CA SER A 126 -6.82 -3.69 0.85
C SER A 126 -6.01 -4.73 1.64
N GLY A 127 -6.20 -6.03 1.39
CA GLY A 127 -5.47 -7.08 2.07
C GLY A 127 -5.61 -6.99 3.59
N ASP A 128 -4.50 -6.85 4.31
CA ASP A 128 -4.50 -6.68 5.77
C ASP A 128 -4.76 -5.23 6.24
N GLY A 129 -5.08 -4.32 5.31
CA GLY A 129 -5.48 -2.94 5.60
C GLY A 129 -4.33 -1.99 5.95
N ARG A 130 -3.06 -2.37 5.78
CA ARG A 130 -1.92 -1.55 6.22
C ARG A 130 -1.81 -0.18 5.55
N ILE A 131 -2.22 -0.04 4.29
CA ILE A 131 -2.22 1.25 3.59
C ILE A 131 -3.31 2.15 4.17
N ALA A 132 -4.53 1.62 4.35
CA ALA A 132 -5.63 2.34 4.99
C ALA A 132 -5.30 2.71 6.44
N TYR A 133 -4.63 1.82 7.19
CA TYR A 133 -4.14 2.07 8.54
C TYR A 133 -3.15 3.25 8.57
N CYS A 134 -2.16 3.26 7.68
CA CYS A 134 -1.19 4.35 7.58
C CYS A 134 -1.86 5.68 7.20
N ALA A 135 -2.87 5.67 6.33
CA ALA A 135 -3.65 6.85 6.01
C ALA A 135 -4.39 7.40 7.24
N SER A 136 -5.06 6.52 8.01
CA SER A 136 -5.70 6.90 9.27
C SER A 136 -4.72 7.46 10.28
N LEU A 137 -3.54 6.87 10.42
CA LEU A 137 -2.47 7.34 11.29
C LEU A 137 -2.03 8.76 10.95
N LEU A 138 -2.09 9.12 9.67
CA LEU A 138 -1.81 10.47 9.18
C LEU A 138 -3.01 11.42 9.28
N GLY A 139 -4.14 10.99 9.85
CA GLY A 139 -5.36 11.78 10.00
C GLY A 139 -6.16 11.94 8.72
N MET A 140 -5.97 11.07 7.74
CA MET A 140 -6.83 10.98 6.56
C MET A 140 -8.05 10.10 6.87
N GLY A 141 -9.20 10.38 6.25
CA GLY A 141 -10.28 9.41 6.19
C GLY A 141 -9.83 8.17 5.39
N SER A 142 -10.05 6.97 5.88
CA SER A 142 -9.57 5.77 5.19
C SER A 142 -10.62 4.67 5.09
N TYR A 143 -10.61 4.00 3.94
CA TYR A 143 -11.49 2.88 3.62
C TYR A 143 -10.64 1.78 2.99
N GLY A 144 -10.79 0.54 3.47
CA GLY A 144 -10.26 -0.67 2.84
C GLY A 144 -11.40 -1.45 2.21
N ILE A 145 -11.34 -1.69 0.90
CA ILE A 145 -12.32 -2.53 0.20
C ILE A 145 -11.64 -3.86 -0.12
N GLU A 146 -12.17 -4.93 0.46
CA GLU A 146 -11.60 -6.26 0.36
C GLU A 146 -12.70 -7.29 0.10
N ILE A 147 -12.42 -8.25 -0.77
CA ILE A 147 -13.37 -9.31 -1.09
C ILE A 147 -13.27 -10.49 -0.14
N ASP A 148 -12.11 -10.69 0.48
CA ASP A 148 -11.84 -11.81 1.37
C ASP A 148 -12.28 -11.51 2.81
N ASP A 149 -13.18 -12.35 3.33
CA ASP A 149 -13.74 -12.22 4.67
C ASP A 149 -12.68 -12.28 5.76
N GLU A 150 -11.74 -13.21 5.64
CA GLU A 150 -10.69 -13.43 6.63
C GLU A 150 -9.76 -12.21 6.72
N LEU A 151 -9.50 -11.56 5.58
CA LEU A 151 -8.70 -10.33 5.54
C LEU A 151 -9.47 -9.13 6.10
N VAL A 152 -10.78 -9.03 5.88
CA VAL A 152 -11.62 -8.00 6.51
C VAL A 152 -11.66 -8.19 8.03
N GLU A 153 -11.88 -9.42 8.51
CA GLU A 153 -11.85 -9.73 9.96
C GLU A 153 -10.49 -9.40 10.57
N LEU A 154 -9.39 -9.65 9.86
CA LEU A 154 -8.06 -9.26 10.28
C LEU A 154 -7.91 -7.75 10.42
N GLN A 155 -8.38 -6.98 9.43
CA GLN A 155 -8.36 -5.50 9.49
C GLN A 155 -9.12 -4.98 10.71
N ASP A 156 -10.32 -5.52 10.97
CA ASP A 156 -11.14 -5.14 12.12
C ASP A 156 -10.44 -5.48 13.45
N ALA A 157 -9.81 -6.64 13.54
CA ALA A 157 -9.06 -7.05 14.71
C ALA A 157 -7.86 -6.13 14.98
N VAL A 158 -7.08 -5.80 13.96
CA VAL A 158 -5.95 -4.86 14.06
C VAL A 158 -6.43 -3.45 14.43
N SER A 159 -7.48 -2.95 13.77
CA SER A 159 -8.10 -1.65 14.08
C SER A 159 -8.53 -1.57 15.54
N SER A 160 -9.23 -2.60 16.03
CA SER A 160 -9.69 -2.69 17.41
C SER A 160 -8.55 -2.76 18.41
N SER A 161 -7.53 -3.55 18.13
CA SER A 161 -6.37 -3.74 19.01
C SER A 161 -5.48 -2.50 19.11
N THR A 162 -5.32 -1.76 18.02
CA THR A 162 -4.44 -0.58 17.94
C THR A 162 -5.13 0.72 18.30
N GLY A 163 -6.48 0.74 18.25
CA GLY A 163 -7.30 1.95 18.42
C GLY A 163 -7.26 2.90 17.21
N ILE A 164 -6.62 2.53 16.12
CA ILE A 164 -6.59 3.29 14.87
C ILE A 164 -7.77 2.84 14.01
N LYS A 165 -8.74 3.71 13.82
CA LYS A 165 -9.94 3.39 13.03
C LYS A 165 -9.64 3.36 11.53
N CYS A 166 -9.84 2.19 10.94
CA CYS A 166 -9.92 2.00 9.49
C CYS A 166 -11.31 1.46 9.16
N ASN A 167 -11.92 1.92 8.08
CA ASN A 167 -13.21 1.40 7.66
C ASN A 167 -12.99 0.23 6.71
N ALA A 168 -12.93 -0.98 7.22
CA ALA A 168 -12.86 -2.19 6.43
C ALA A 168 -14.26 -2.51 5.86
N ILE A 169 -14.34 -2.74 4.56
CA ILE A 169 -15.59 -3.01 3.84
C ILE A 169 -15.41 -4.29 3.03
N ARG A 170 -16.21 -5.29 3.37
CA ARG A 170 -16.29 -6.52 2.58
C ARG A 170 -17.09 -6.26 1.31
N ALA A 171 -16.43 -6.22 0.17
CA ALA A 171 -17.10 -6.03 -1.12
C ALA A 171 -16.23 -6.45 -2.30
N ASP A 172 -16.89 -6.84 -3.39
CA ASP A 172 -16.27 -6.88 -4.72
C ASP A 172 -16.12 -5.43 -5.22
N ALA A 173 -14.90 -4.95 -5.31
CA ALA A 173 -14.60 -3.59 -5.73
C ALA A 173 -15.09 -3.24 -7.13
N THR A 174 -15.28 -4.25 -8.00
CA THR A 174 -15.83 -4.03 -9.36
C THR A 174 -17.34 -3.75 -9.35
N ARG A 175 -18.02 -3.96 -8.23
CA ARG A 175 -19.49 -3.82 -8.08
C ARG A 175 -19.88 -2.94 -6.90
N PHE A 176 -18.91 -2.44 -6.17
CA PHE A 176 -19.16 -1.64 -4.97
C PHE A 176 -19.71 -0.26 -5.34
N ASP A 177 -20.74 0.20 -4.60
CA ASP A 177 -21.27 1.55 -4.76
C ASP A 177 -20.38 2.57 -4.03
N TYR A 178 -19.41 3.12 -4.74
CA TYR A 178 -18.53 4.19 -4.22
C TYR A 178 -19.29 5.48 -3.88
N GLY A 179 -20.51 5.67 -4.40
CA GLY A 179 -21.38 6.80 -4.08
C GLY A 179 -21.92 6.78 -2.65
N SER A 180 -21.93 5.59 -2.02
CA SER A 180 -22.34 5.42 -0.62
C SER A 180 -21.30 5.94 0.38
N LEU A 181 -20.05 6.14 -0.05
CA LEU A 181 -18.99 6.67 0.80
C LEU A 181 -19.07 8.21 0.88
N ASP A 182 -18.78 8.74 2.07
CA ASP A 182 -18.65 10.19 2.26
C ASP A 182 -17.26 10.64 1.84
N LEU A 183 -17.09 10.88 0.53
CA LEU A 183 -15.82 11.25 -0.08
C LEU A 183 -15.85 12.69 -0.60
N SER A 184 -14.77 13.44 -0.33
CA SER A 184 -14.59 14.83 -0.81
C SER A 184 -13.38 14.96 -1.74
N LYS A 185 -12.19 14.60 -1.30
CA LYS A 185 -10.94 14.60 -2.08
C LYS A 185 -10.19 13.27 -1.95
N PRO A 186 -10.79 12.17 -2.42
CA PRO A 186 -10.20 10.86 -2.24
C PRO A 186 -9.09 10.58 -3.25
N ILE A 187 -8.16 9.72 -2.83
CA ILE A 187 -7.30 8.97 -3.72
C ILE A 187 -7.61 7.48 -3.61
N PHE A 188 -7.74 6.82 -4.74
CA PHE A 188 -7.94 5.38 -4.82
C PHE A 188 -6.62 4.70 -5.08
N PHE A 189 -6.22 3.79 -4.20
CA PHE A 189 -5.05 2.95 -4.37
C PHE A 189 -5.46 1.65 -5.04
N ILE A 190 -4.84 1.35 -6.18
CA ILE A 190 -5.06 0.12 -6.93
C ILE A 190 -3.71 -0.60 -6.98
N SER A 191 -3.48 -1.39 -5.93
CA SER A 191 -2.22 -2.08 -5.68
C SER A 191 -2.22 -3.42 -6.39
N GLY A 192 -1.81 -3.46 -7.63
CA GLY A 192 -1.68 -4.69 -8.39
C GLY A 192 -0.72 -4.52 -9.56
N LEU A 193 -0.24 -5.64 -10.08
CA LEU A 193 0.50 -5.62 -11.34
C LEU A 193 -0.45 -5.27 -12.48
N PRO A 194 -0.03 -4.48 -13.49
CA PRO A 194 -0.91 -4.08 -14.60
C PRO A 194 -1.59 -5.26 -15.28
N GLU A 195 -0.87 -6.36 -15.46
CA GLU A 195 -1.35 -7.58 -16.13
C GLU A 195 -2.57 -8.23 -15.44
N MET A 196 -2.69 -8.01 -14.13
CA MET A 196 -3.75 -8.60 -13.31
C MET A 196 -4.75 -7.56 -12.80
N GLY A 197 -4.31 -6.30 -12.66
CA GLY A 197 -5.09 -5.21 -12.08
C GLY A 197 -5.79 -4.29 -13.07
N GLU A 198 -5.49 -4.39 -14.38
CA GLU A 198 -6.01 -3.45 -15.38
C GLU A 198 -7.54 -3.49 -15.50
N MET A 199 -8.14 -4.67 -15.50
CA MET A 199 -9.61 -4.82 -15.55
C MET A 199 -10.28 -4.29 -14.28
N LEU A 200 -9.68 -4.53 -13.11
CA LEU A 200 -10.16 -3.99 -11.85
C LEU A 200 -10.09 -2.47 -11.86
N ALA A 201 -8.95 -1.92 -12.27
CA ALA A 201 -8.75 -0.47 -12.37
C ALA A 201 -9.74 0.18 -13.33
N ASP A 202 -9.94 -0.37 -14.52
CA ASP A 202 -10.91 0.15 -15.48
C ASP A 202 -12.32 0.19 -14.89
N SER A 203 -12.75 -0.89 -14.22
CA SER A 203 -14.06 -0.96 -13.58
C SER A 203 -14.21 0.08 -12.46
N VAL A 204 -13.23 0.16 -11.54
CA VAL A 204 -13.25 1.10 -10.42
C VAL A 204 -13.25 2.55 -10.92
N ILE A 205 -12.35 2.89 -11.84
CA ILE A 205 -12.24 4.26 -12.37
C ILE A 205 -13.54 4.69 -13.05
N ARG A 206 -14.15 3.84 -13.88
CA ARG A 206 -15.44 4.15 -14.53
C ARG A 206 -16.53 4.42 -13.53
N GLN A 207 -16.67 3.59 -12.51
CA GLN A 207 -17.68 3.78 -11.47
C GLN A 207 -17.44 5.08 -10.70
N VAL A 208 -16.20 5.33 -10.24
CA VAL A 208 -15.85 6.53 -9.49
C VAL A 208 -16.06 7.79 -10.33
N LEU A 209 -15.68 7.80 -11.61
CA LEU A 209 -15.87 8.93 -12.50
C LEU A 209 -17.34 9.14 -12.92
N SER A 210 -18.21 8.16 -12.73
CA SER A 210 -19.66 8.34 -12.93
C SER A 210 -20.32 9.12 -11.79
N ILE A 211 -19.64 9.25 -10.63
CA ILE A 211 -20.16 9.98 -9.48
C ILE A 211 -19.84 11.47 -9.63
N GLU A 212 -20.88 12.29 -9.79
CA GLU A 212 -20.74 13.72 -10.11
C GLU A 212 -19.81 14.49 -9.17
N LYS A 213 -19.95 14.26 -7.84
CA LYS A 213 -19.13 14.94 -6.82
C LYS A 213 -17.64 14.57 -6.87
N LEU A 214 -17.27 13.45 -7.49
CA LEU A 214 -15.89 12.96 -7.54
C LEU A 214 -15.16 13.29 -8.85
N LYS A 215 -15.87 13.59 -9.92
CA LYS A 215 -15.32 13.78 -11.27
C LYS A 215 -14.11 14.73 -11.35
N HIS A 216 -14.02 15.70 -10.45
CA HIS A 216 -12.98 16.74 -10.52
C HIS A 216 -12.03 16.74 -9.33
N ASN A 217 -12.29 15.93 -8.31
CA ASN A 217 -11.55 15.96 -7.05
C ASN A 217 -10.91 14.63 -6.65
N VAL A 218 -10.88 13.65 -7.57
CA VAL A 218 -10.38 12.31 -7.30
C VAL A 218 -8.98 12.11 -7.90
N GLY A 219 -8.17 11.33 -7.18
CA GLY A 219 -6.90 10.81 -7.65
C GLY A 219 -6.89 9.27 -7.67
N PHE A 220 -5.92 8.74 -8.41
CA PHE A 220 -5.66 7.30 -8.46
C PHE A 220 -4.16 7.06 -8.31
N ASN A 221 -3.81 6.06 -7.50
CA ASN A 221 -2.46 5.55 -7.38
C ASN A 221 -2.38 4.15 -7.98
N PHE A 222 -1.35 3.91 -8.75
CA PHE A 222 -1.10 2.62 -9.40
C PHE A 222 0.26 2.10 -9.02
N MET A 223 0.34 0.81 -8.68
CA MET A 223 1.59 0.12 -8.45
C MET A 223 2.17 -0.37 -9.78
N GLY A 224 3.28 0.18 -10.21
CA GLY A 224 4.02 -0.34 -11.36
C GLY A 224 4.94 -1.50 -10.97
N SER A 225 5.16 -2.47 -11.89
CA SER A 225 6.23 -3.44 -11.68
C SER A 225 7.60 -2.79 -11.93
N HIS A 226 8.66 -3.34 -11.31
CA HIS A 226 10.02 -2.83 -11.51
C HIS A 226 10.50 -2.96 -12.95
N VAL A 227 10.06 -4.00 -13.65
CA VAL A 227 10.36 -4.25 -15.09
C VAL A 227 9.62 -3.25 -15.97
N MET A 228 8.46 -2.81 -15.52
CA MET A 228 7.54 -1.94 -16.26
C MET A 228 7.63 -0.47 -15.83
N LYS A 229 8.63 -0.13 -15.02
CA LYS A 229 8.79 1.23 -14.46
C LYS A 229 8.78 2.33 -15.53
N SER A 230 9.40 2.08 -16.67
CA SER A 230 9.41 3.01 -17.80
C SER A 230 8.06 3.13 -18.52
N LEU A 231 7.21 2.10 -18.41
CA LEU A 231 5.91 2.06 -19.08
C LEU A 231 4.79 2.65 -18.23
N THR A 232 4.97 2.79 -16.92
CA THR A 232 3.95 3.37 -16.03
C THR A 232 3.65 4.84 -16.35
N SER A 233 4.61 5.56 -16.91
CA SER A 233 4.48 6.95 -17.35
C SER A 233 4.25 7.09 -18.86
N ASP A 234 4.41 6.03 -19.64
CA ASP A 234 4.15 6.03 -21.09
C ASP A 234 2.64 5.90 -21.35
N ARG A 235 2.06 6.97 -21.88
CA ARG A 235 0.63 7.05 -22.16
C ARG A 235 0.21 6.27 -23.42
N SER A 236 1.15 5.87 -24.25
CA SER A 236 0.91 5.11 -25.48
C SER A 236 1.11 3.61 -25.30
N GLY A 237 1.72 3.20 -24.18
CA GLY A 237 2.02 1.82 -23.86
C GLY A 237 0.86 1.04 -23.25
N TRP A 238 1.09 -0.22 -22.98
CA TRP A 238 0.19 -1.08 -22.23
C TRP A 238 0.39 -0.90 -20.69
N GLY A 239 -0.44 -1.55 -19.90
CA GLY A 239 -0.40 -1.45 -18.46
C GLY A 239 -0.92 -0.11 -17.94
N TRP A 240 -0.36 0.40 -16.86
CA TRP A 240 -0.85 1.63 -16.23
C TRP A 240 -0.78 2.86 -17.13
N GLY A 241 0.19 2.92 -18.04
CA GLY A 241 0.25 3.98 -19.04
C GLY A 241 -0.99 4.01 -19.94
N SER A 242 -1.47 2.85 -20.38
CA SER A 242 -2.70 2.71 -21.15
C SER A 242 -3.93 3.16 -20.35
N VAL A 243 -4.06 2.73 -19.10
CA VAL A 243 -5.17 3.14 -18.21
C VAL A 243 -5.16 4.66 -18.00
N ILE A 244 -4.00 5.23 -17.66
CA ILE A 244 -3.84 6.68 -17.46
C ILE A 244 -4.26 7.46 -18.72
N ALA A 245 -3.86 6.98 -19.91
CA ALA A 245 -4.21 7.60 -21.17
C ALA A 245 -5.72 7.48 -21.48
N SER A 246 -6.32 6.29 -21.31
CA SER A 246 -7.72 6.01 -21.60
C SER A 246 -8.68 6.89 -20.81
N PHE A 247 -8.36 7.17 -19.55
CA PHE A 247 -9.17 8.01 -18.68
C PHE A 247 -8.73 9.48 -18.67
N GLY A 248 -7.73 9.86 -19.47
CA GLY A 248 -7.21 11.22 -19.52
C GLY A 248 -6.64 11.72 -18.19
N LEU A 249 -6.14 10.82 -17.35
CA LEU A 249 -5.59 11.16 -16.06
C LEU A 249 -4.29 11.96 -16.21
N LYS A 250 -4.08 12.91 -15.29
CA LYS A 250 -2.84 13.69 -15.23
C LYS A 250 -1.90 13.07 -14.21
N LEU A 251 -0.68 12.74 -14.60
CA LEU A 251 0.40 12.37 -13.69
C LEU A 251 0.74 13.57 -12.79
N ILE A 252 0.78 13.36 -11.48
CA ILE A 252 1.10 14.38 -10.48
C ILE A 252 2.29 14.02 -9.58
N GLY A 253 2.69 12.76 -9.54
CA GLY A 253 3.85 12.29 -8.78
C GLY A 253 4.19 10.84 -9.09
N THR A 254 5.41 10.47 -8.80
CA THR A 254 5.88 9.08 -8.85
C THR A 254 6.92 8.88 -7.76
N ILE A 255 6.73 7.87 -6.92
CA ILE A 255 7.75 7.45 -5.95
C ILE A 255 8.14 6.00 -6.20
N THR A 256 9.37 5.66 -5.85
CA THR A 256 9.88 4.30 -5.99
C THR A 256 10.20 3.75 -4.61
N LEU A 257 9.59 2.63 -4.27
CA LEU A 257 9.67 2.02 -2.95
C LEU A 257 9.96 0.52 -3.05
N PRO A 258 10.55 -0.07 -2.00
CA PRO A 258 10.79 -1.51 -1.98
C PRO A 258 9.52 -2.35 -2.13
N THR A 259 9.64 -3.45 -2.85
CA THR A 259 8.61 -4.47 -2.96
C THR A 259 8.83 -5.53 -1.89
N LEU A 260 7.84 -5.77 -1.04
CA LEU A 260 8.00 -6.61 0.15
C LEU A 260 8.01 -8.11 -0.14
N TRP A 261 7.04 -8.58 -0.88
CA TRP A 261 6.85 -10.02 -1.12
C TRP A 261 8.05 -10.70 -1.81
N THR A 262 9.06 -9.91 -2.17
CA THR A 262 10.34 -10.38 -2.68
C THR A 262 11.46 -10.07 -1.68
N THR A 263 11.35 -10.59 -0.46
CA THR A 263 12.33 -10.32 0.61
C THR A 263 13.74 -10.79 0.27
N ASP A 264 13.86 -11.73 -0.66
CA ASP A 264 15.12 -12.24 -1.21
C ASP A 264 15.61 -11.44 -2.44
N GLN A 265 14.87 -10.44 -2.90
CA GLN A 265 15.18 -9.68 -4.10
C GLN A 265 15.30 -8.18 -3.82
N ILE A 266 16.30 -7.57 -4.46
CA ILE A 266 16.50 -6.11 -4.43
C ILE A 266 15.64 -5.49 -5.54
N LEU A 267 14.34 -5.47 -5.32
CA LEU A 267 13.40 -4.89 -6.27
C LEU A 267 12.71 -3.69 -5.65
N ASP A 268 12.68 -2.61 -6.41
CA ASP A 268 11.93 -1.42 -6.08
C ASP A 268 10.79 -1.25 -7.08
N THR A 269 9.64 -0.84 -6.58
CA THR A 269 8.42 -0.65 -7.37
C THR A 269 8.11 0.83 -7.51
N ALA A 270 7.81 1.28 -8.71
CA ALA A 270 7.30 2.62 -8.95
C ALA A 270 5.80 2.68 -8.63
N TYR A 271 5.40 3.69 -7.85
CA TYR A 271 4.01 4.02 -7.58
C TYR A 271 3.69 5.36 -8.23
N VAL A 272 2.65 5.38 -9.05
CA VAL A 272 2.29 6.51 -9.90
C VAL A 272 1.03 7.17 -9.35
N TYR A 273 1.12 8.45 -9.02
CA TYR A 273 0.00 9.25 -8.54
C TYR A 273 -0.60 10.06 -9.69
N THR A 274 -1.89 9.97 -9.84
CA THR A 274 -2.63 10.69 -10.88
C THR A 274 -3.81 11.46 -10.32
N ARG A 275 -4.30 12.40 -11.09
CA ARG A 275 -5.52 13.16 -10.80
C ARG A 275 -6.33 13.29 -12.09
N VAL A 276 -7.63 13.38 -11.95
CA VAL A 276 -8.52 13.80 -13.05
C VAL A 276 -8.17 15.23 -13.47
N ARG A 277 -8.29 15.54 -14.76
CA ARG A 277 -8.00 16.87 -15.31
C ARG A 277 -9.08 17.88 -14.96
#